data_124bdaf7195572339e18d4a7ed107436
#
_entry.id   124bdaf7195572339e18d4a7ed107436
#
_cell.length_a   1.000
_cell.length_b   1.000
_cell.length_c   1.000
_cell.angle_alpha   90.00
_cell.angle_beta   90.00
_cell.angle_gamma   90.00
#
_symmetry.space_group_name_H-M   'P 1'
#
loop_
_entity.id
_entity.type
_entity.pdbx_description
1 polymer ?
#
loop_
_entity_poly.entity_id
_entity_poly.type
_entity_poly.pdbx_seq_one_letter_code
_entity_poly.pdbx_strand_id
1 'polypeptide(L)'
;MPKVFPKENAKHQYEPIYAFKRGMKFRVFSSYGPESPDLDVYIQRKNANNEWEKPQKIMGEVNSKKDEVYPFFDSENGYLYFSSKGHETMGGFDLFRSVYSLETNQSSDVENLHFPFSSPNDDFFYVPDPANGNANFASNRNGKLAAIQTYLV
;
A
#
# COMPACT_ATOMS: atom_id res chain seq x y z
N MET A 1 15.92 13.54 -6.47
CA MET A 1 14.61 13.61 -5.84
C MET A 1 14.77 13.65 -4.32
N PRO A 2 14.20 14.61 -3.57
CA PRO A 2 14.36 14.64 -2.12
C PRO A 2 13.73 13.37 -1.52
N LYS A 3 14.49 12.71 -0.61
CA LYS A 3 14.01 11.53 0.10
C LYS A 3 12.89 11.92 1.06
N VAL A 4 11.80 11.17 1.04
CA VAL A 4 10.66 11.35 1.95
C VAL A 4 11.01 10.74 3.30
N PHE A 5 10.85 11.52 4.37
CA PHE A 5 11.20 11.12 5.74
C PHE A 5 12.58 10.45 5.86
N PRO A 6 13.67 11.14 5.43
CA PRO A 6 14.97 10.49 5.29
C PRO A 6 15.56 10.02 6.62
N LYS A 7 15.26 10.69 7.73
CA LYS A 7 15.76 10.31 9.07
C LYS A 7 15.05 9.06 9.58
N GLU A 8 13.74 9.03 9.48
CA GLU A 8 12.87 7.95 9.94
C GLU A 8 13.16 6.67 9.14
N ASN A 9 13.19 6.76 7.81
CA ASN A 9 13.47 5.64 6.94
C ASN A 9 14.91 5.13 7.07
N ALA A 10 15.90 6.01 7.19
CA ALA A 10 17.29 5.62 7.38
C ALA A 10 17.52 4.83 8.69
N LYS A 11 16.82 5.18 9.76
CA LYS A 11 16.86 4.47 11.04
C LYS A 11 16.46 3.00 10.91
N HIS A 12 15.59 2.68 9.96
CA HIS A 12 15.11 1.32 9.69
C HIS A 12 15.74 0.71 8.43
N GLN A 13 16.68 1.39 7.78
CA GLN A 13 17.28 0.96 6.50
C GLN A 13 16.21 0.70 5.42
N TYR A 14 15.18 1.54 5.39
CA TYR A 14 14.02 1.40 4.52
C TYR A 14 14.06 2.43 3.38
N GLU A 15 13.72 1.99 2.18
CA GLU A 15 13.54 2.84 0.99
C GLU A 15 12.10 2.66 0.48
N PRO A 16 11.28 3.74 0.49
CA PRO A 16 9.92 3.68 0.01
C PRO A 16 9.81 3.30 -1.47
N ILE A 17 8.85 2.44 -1.79
CA ILE A 17 8.45 2.13 -3.15
C ILE A 17 7.21 2.97 -3.48
N TYR A 18 7.28 3.74 -4.56
CA TYR A 18 6.20 4.64 -4.97
C TYR A 18 5.34 3.99 -6.05
N ALA A 19 4.04 3.87 -5.78
CA ALA A 19 3.06 3.38 -6.74
C ALA A 19 2.32 4.55 -7.39
N PHE A 20 2.49 4.72 -8.71
CA PHE A 20 1.77 5.71 -9.50
C PHE A 20 1.80 5.36 -10.99
N LYS A 21 0.77 5.74 -11.72
CA LYS A 21 0.76 5.67 -13.18
C LYS A 21 1.48 6.89 -13.78
N ARG A 22 2.12 6.70 -14.93
CA ARG A 22 2.77 7.80 -15.67
C ARG A 22 1.77 8.93 -15.94
N GLY A 23 2.15 10.17 -15.68
CA GLY A 23 1.30 11.36 -15.84
C GLY A 23 0.36 11.68 -14.71
N MET A 24 0.25 10.83 -13.69
CA MET A 24 -0.54 11.11 -12.50
C MET A 24 0.11 12.22 -11.64
N LYS A 25 -0.75 13.04 -11.04
CA LYS A 25 -0.34 14.14 -10.14
C LYS A 25 -0.31 13.73 -8.67
N PHE A 26 -0.36 12.46 -8.38
CA PHE A 26 -0.21 11.91 -7.04
C PHE A 26 0.51 10.57 -7.08
N ARG A 27 1.02 10.15 -5.92
CA ARG A 27 1.59 8.82 -5.69
C ARG A 27 1.28 8.37 -4.29
N VAL A 28 1.11 7.06 -4.11
CA VAL A 28 0.94 6.43 -2.80
C VAL A 28 2.16 5.59 -2.46
N PHE A 29 2.49 5.49 -1.19
CA PHE A 29 3.65 4.73 -0.73
C PHE A 29 3.55 4.46 0.76
N SER A 30 4.29 3.50 1.26
CA SER A 30 4.47 3.28 2.69
C SER A 30 5.78 3.89 3.16
N SER A 31 5.78 4.44 4.34
CA SER A 31 6.97 5.05 4.94
C SER A 31 6.88 5.04 6.46
N TYR A 32 8.05 4.96 7.11
CA TYR A 32 8.17 5.42 8.49
C TYR A 32 8.01 6.92 8.52
N GLY A 33 7.16 7.41 9.39
CA GLY A 33 6.92 8.84 9.57
C GLY A 33 7.26 9.29 10.99
N PRO A 34 7.20 10.59 11.27
CA PRO A 34 7.55 11.15 12.57
C PRO A 34 6.57 10.77 13.70
N GLU A 35 5.37 10.32 13.35
CA GLU A 35 4.28 10.07 14.30
C GLU A 35 4.03 8.59 14.60
N SER A 36 4.70 7.68 13.89
CA SER A 36 4.48 6.24 14.05
C SER A 36 5.80 5.46 14.00
N PRO A 37 5.97 4.44 14.86
CA PRO A 37 7.09 3.52 14.79
C PRO A 37 6.95 2.48 13.66
N ASP A 38 5.77 2.35 13.09
CA ASP A 38 5.42 1.37 12.05
C ASP A 38 5.33 2.02 10.67
N LEU A 39 5.28 1.20 9.63
CA LEU A 39 5.07 1.66 8.26
C LEU A 39 3.60 2.03 8.07
N ASP A 40 3.36 3.28 7.72
CA ASP A 40 2.04 3.81 7.37
C ASP A 40 1.93 4.15 5.90
N VAL A 41 0.72 4.15 5.37
CA VAL A 41 0.43 4.57 3.99
C VAL A 41 0.28 6.09 3.91
N TYR A 42 1.02 6.68 2.98
CA TYR A 42 1.03 8.10 2.68
C TYR A 42 0.64 8.37 1.24
N ILE A 43 0.12 9.57 1.01
CA ILE A 43 -0.08 10.15 -0.32
C ILE A 43 0.78 11.39 -0.47
N GLN A 44 1.30 11.58 -1.66
CA GLN A 44 1.99 12.80 -2.05
C GLN A 44 1.42 13.31 -3.36
N ARG A 45 1.12 14.59 -3.43
CA ARG A 45 0.49 15.25 -4.58
C ARG A 45 1.46 16.21 -5.23
N LYS A 46 1.23 16.52 -6.50
CA LYS A 46 1.92 17.62 -7.19
C LYS A 46 1.08 18.88 -7.10
N ASN A 47 1.75 20.01 -6.86
CA ASN A 47 1.16 21.34 -6.91
C ASN A 47 0.95 21.83 -8.36
N ALA A 48 0.43 23.03 -8.52
CA ALA A 48 0.20 23.66 -9.83
C ALA A 48 1.48 23.82 -10.66
N ASN A 49 2.64 23.92 -10.01
CA ASN A 49 3.97 24.02 -10.65
C ASN A 49 4.59 22.64 -10.98
N ASN A 50 3.81 21.54 -10.83
CA ASN A 50 4.26 20.17 -11.06
C ASN A 50 5.37 19.69 -10.09
N GLU A 51 5.44 20.28 -8.91
CA GLU A 51 6.37 19.93 -7.84
C GLU A 51 5.67 19.05 -6.79
N TRP A 52 6.39 18.08 -6.23
CA TRP A 52 5.86 17.24 -5.15
C TRP A 52 5.69 18.03 -3.86
N GLU A 53 4.48 18.08 -3.34
CA GLU A 53 4.16 18.65 -2.04
C GLU A 53 4.62 17.77 -0.89
N LYS A 54 4.47 18.26 0.34
CA LYS A 54 4.74 17.47 1.55
C LYS A 54 3.83 16.24 1.60
N PRO A 55 4.36 15.05 1.92
CA PRO A 55 3.54 13.86 2.10
C PRO A 55 2.49 14.04 3.20
N GLN A 56 1.33 13.45 2.97
CA GLN A 56 0.24 13.41 3.93
C GLN A 56 -0.07 11.95 4.25
N LYS A 57 -0.20 11.63 5.53
CA LYS A 57 -0.70 10.33 5.97
C LYS A 57 -2.14 10.17 5.49
N ILE A 58 -2.49 9.01 4.93
CA ILE A 58 -3.87 8.71 4.59
C ILE A 58 -4.67 8.57 5.88
N MET A 59 -5.78 9.29 5.94
CA MET A 59 -6.64 9.33 7.12
C MET A 59 -7.71 8.23 7.06
N GLY A 60 -8.37 7.99 8.19
CA GLY A 60 -9.41 6.97 8.32
C GLY A 60 -8.84 5.63 8.75
N GLU A 61 -9.30 4.55 8.14
CA GLU A 61 -9.12 3.19 8.67
C GLU A 61 -7.90 2.43 8.12
N VAL A 62 -7.27 2.91 7.03
CA VAL A 62 -6.20 2.15 6.35
C VAL A 62 -4.99 1.90 7.23
N ASN A 63 -4.56 2.90 8.00
CA ASN A 63 -3.38 2.79 8.86
C ASN A 63 -3.76 2.23 10.24
N SER A 64 -3.14 1.13 10.60
CA SER A 64 -3.32 0.44 11.88
C SER A 64 -2.18 0.76 12.86
N LYS A 65 -2.01 -0.07 13.89
CA LYS A 65 -0.88 -0.03 14.83
C LYS A 65 0.24 -1.02 14.45
N LYS A 66 0.28 -1.42 13.20
CA LYS A 66 1.28 -2.33 12.62
C LYS A 66 1.66 -1.82 11.24
N ASP A 67 2.48 -2.60 10.53
CA ASP A 67 2.93 -2.23 9.19
C ASP A 67 1.84 -2.37 8.14
N GLU A 68 1.65 -1.34 7.35
CA GLU A 68 0.94 -1.34 6.08
C GLU A 68 1.96 -1.10 4.96
N VAL A 69 2.00 -2.01 3.98
CA VAL A 69 3.01 -1.98 2.91
C VAL A 69 2.39 -2.14 1.53
N TYR A 70 3.15 -1.72 0.53
CA TYR A 70 2.84 -1.89 -0.89
C TYR A 70 1.44 -1.42 -1.30
N PRO A 71 1.07 -0.16 -1.02
CA PRO A 71 -0.22 0.37 -1.41
C PRO A 71 -0.31 0.56 -2.92
N PHE A 72 -1.49 0.32 -3.47
CA PHE A 72 -1.86 0.64 -4.84
C PHE A 72 -3.25 1.27 -4.86
N PHE A 73 -3.37 2.46 -5.44
CA PHE A 73 -4.65 3.15 -5.57
C PHE A 73 -5.21 3.01 -6.98
N ASP A 74 -6.33 2.30 -7.09
CA ASP A 74 -7.15 2.23 -8.29
C ASP A 74 -8.11 3.42 -8.32
N SER A 75 -7.68 4.49 -8.99
CA SER A 75 -8.44 5.74 -9.06
C SER A 75 -9.73 5.65 -9.88
N GLU A 76 -9.87 4.63 -10.73
CA GLU A 76 -11.07 4.41 -11.53
C GLU A 76 -12.21 3.83 -10.69
N ASN A 77 -11.89 2.96 -9.75
CA ASN A 77 -12.86 2.29 -8.88
C ASN A 77 -12.90 2.83 -7.45
N GLY A 78 -11.95 3.70 -7.07
CA GLY A 78 -11.89 4.30 -5.74
C GLY A 78 -11.41 3.37 -4.63
N TYR A 79 -10.69 2.30 -4.99
CA TYR A 79 -10.13 1.36 -4.03
C TYR A 79 -8.63 1.55 -3.83
N LEU A 80 -8.23 1.58 -2.57
CA LEU A 80 -6.84 1.50 -2.15
C LEU A 80 -6.55 0.07 -1.69
N TYR A 81 -5.67 -0.62 -2.39
CA TYR A 81 -5.18 -1.95 -2.04
C TYR A 81 -3.88 -1.84 -1.27
N PHE A 82 -3.69 -2.68 -0.27
CA PHE A 82 -2.47 -2.68 0.55
C PHE A 82 -2.30 -4.02 1.26
N SER A 83 -1.12 -4.25 1.80
CA SER A 83 -0.85 -5.40 2.67
C SER A 83 -0.65 -4.92 4.09
N SER A 84 -1.22 -5.62 5.06
CA SER A 84 -1.18 -5.24 6.46
C SER A 84 -0.96 -6.42 7.39
N LYS A 85 -0.29 -6.16 8.52
CA LYS A 85 -0.21 -7.03 9.69
C LYS A 85 -1.17 -6.61 10.81
N GLY A 86 -1.81 -5.45 10.70
CA GLY A 86 -2.50 -4.80 11.82
C GLY A 86 -4.01 -4.91 11.79
N HIS A 87 -4.60 -5.20 10.65
CA HIS A 87 -6.01 -5.56 10.53
C HIS A 87 -6.19 -7.06 10.81
N GLU A 88 -7.41 -7.56 10.79
CA GLU A 88 -7.65 -8.99 11.00
C GLU A 88 -7.00 -9.82 9.91
N THR A 89 -5.89 -10.48 10.23
CA THR A 89 -5.09 -11.27 9.30
C THR A 89 -5.26 -12.76 9.54
N MET A 90 -5.05 -13.56 8.48
CA MET A 90 -5.00 -15.01 8.54
C MET A 90 -3.62 -15.53 8.95
N GLY A 91 -2.60 -14.69 8.86
CA GLY A 91 -1.20 -15.04 9.13
C GLY A 91 -0.33 -13.80 9.28
N GLY A 92 0.70 -13.65 8.46
CA GLY A 92 1.57 -12.49 8.43
C GLY A 92 0.92 -11.27 7.78
N PHE A 93 1.46 -10.84 6.65
CA PHE A 93 0.81 -9.84 5.81
C PHE A 93 -0.32 -10.45 5.00
N ASP A 94 -1.50 -9.87 5.08
CA ASP A 94 -2.63 -10.18 4.23
C ASP A 94 -2.95 -9.03 3.30
N LEU A 95 -3.66 -9.33 2.21
CA LEU A 95 -4.13 -8.34 1.24
C LEU A 95 -5.49 -7.76 1.66
N PHE A 96 -5.55 -6.44 1.70
CA PHE A 96 -6.73 -5.67 2.04
C PHE A 96 -7.08 -4.68 0.95
N ARG A 97 -8.31 -4.24 0.94
CA ARG A 97 -8.73 -3.03 0.23
C ARG A 97 -9.53 -2.11 1.14
N SER A 98 -9.54 -0.85 0.81
CA SER A 98 -10.33 0.19 1.47
C SER A 98 -10.95 1.09 0.42
N VAL A 99 -12.14 1.60 0.67
CA VAL A 99 -12.67 2.74 -0.09
C VAL A 99 -11.81 3.95 0.26
N TYR A 100 -11.33 4.67 -0.74
CA TYR A 100 -10.49 5.84 -0.55
C TYR A 100 -10.94 7.02 -1.40
N SER A 101 -11.13 8.16 -0.76
CA SER A 101 -11.41 9.42 -1.42
C SER A 101 -10.15 10.26 -1.55
N LEU A 102 -9.71 10.44 -2.80
CA LEU A 102 -8.57 11.30 -3.11
C LEU A 102 -8.84 12.77 -2.74
N GLU A 103 -10.09 13.21 -2.84
CA GLU A 103 -10.51 14.59 -2.55
C GLU A 103 -10.39 14.93 -1.06
N THR A 104 -10.87 14.03 -0.20
CA THR A 104 -10.93 14.26 1.25
C THR A 104 -9.75 13.63 2.01
N ASN A 105 -8.91 12.84 1.34
CA ASN A 105 -7.84 12.02 1.97
C ASN A 105 -8.37 11.09 3.07
N GLN A 106 -9.56 10.53 2.88
CA GLN A 106 -10.21 9.63 3.84
C GLN A 106 -10.35 8.22 3.28
N SER A 107 -10.06 7.25 4.12
CA SER A 107 -10.27 5.83 3.88
C SER A 107 -11.30 5.24 4.84
N SER A 108 -12.08 4.28 4.37
CA SER A 108 -13.11 3.57 5.13
C SER A 108 -13.29 2.15 4.58
N ASP A 109 -14.10 1.36 5.29
CA ASP A 109 -14.51 0.03 4.85
C ASP A 109 -13.30 -0.86 4.48
N VAL A 110 -12.35 -0.97 5.39
CA VAL A 110 -11.20 -1.87 5.24
C VAL A 110 -11.69 -3.31 5.30
N GLU A 111 -11.42 -4.07 4.25
CA GLU A 111 -11.77 -5.49 4.17
C GLU A 111 -10.59 -6.35 3.71
N ASN A 112 -10.46 -7.53 4.32
CA ASN A 112 -9.53 -8.55 3.87
C ASN A 112 -10.04 -9.14 2.56
N LEU A 113 -9.17 -9.31 1.58
CA LEU A 113 -9.55 -9.92 0.30
C LEU A 113 -9.80 -11.43 0.41
N HIS A 114 -9.41 -12.06 1.54
CA HIS A 114 -9.58 -13.48 1.82
C HIS A 114 -8.95 -14.40 0.76
N PHE A 115 -9.18 -15.70 0.91
CA PHE A 115 -8.72 -16.70 -0.05
C PHE A 115 -9.39 -16.47 -1.44
N PRO A 116 -8.67 -16.55 -2.56
CA PRO A 116 -7.27 -17.02 -2.70
C PRO A 116 -6.19 -15.95 -2.51
N PHE A 117 -6.55 -14.68 -2.31
CA PHE A 117 -5.61 -13.56 -2.25
C PHE A 117 -4.81 -13.54 -0.95
N SER A 118 -5.49 -13.70 0.18
CA SER A 118 -4.87 -13.82 1.49
C SER A 118 -4.71 -15.27 1.93
N SER A 119 -3.66 -15.56 2.66
CA SER A 119 -3.31 -16.90 3.15
C SER A 119 -2.68 -16.85 4.55
N PRO A 120 -2.41 -17.99 5.20
CA PRO A 120 -1.64 -18.01 6.45
C PRO A 120 -0.18 -17.54 6.34
N ASN A 121 0.29 -17.26 5.13
CA ASN A 121 1.62 -16.75 4.82
C ASN A 121 1.57 -15.25 4.52
N ASP A 122 2.69 -14.67 4.07
CA ASP A 122 2.74 -13.27 3.66
C ASP A 122 2.25 -13.09 2.22
N ASP A 123 1.32 -12.18 2.03
CA ASP A 123 0.74 -11.85 0.74
C ASP A 123 0.90 -10.35 0.46
N PHE A 124 1.36 -9.99 -0.75
CA PHE A 124 1.81 -8.64 -1.10
C PHE A 124 1.40 -8.23 -2.52
N PHE A 125 1.49 -6.94 -2.82
CA PHE A 125 1.47 -6.37 -4.17
C PHE A 125 0.21 -6.69 -4.97
N TYR A 126 -0.97 -6.49 -4.41
CA TYR A 126 -2.18 -6.68 -5.18
C TYR A 126 -2.36 -5.53 -6.19
N VAL A 127 -2.39 -5.87 -7.48
CA VAL A 127 -2.64 -4.93 -8.57
C VAL A 127 -3.69 -5.51 -9.49
N PRO A 128 -4.91 -4.92 -9.54
CA PRO A 128 -5.93 -5.36 -10.47
C PRO A 128 -5.54 -5.03 -11.91
N ASP A 129 -5.93 -5.92 -12.83
CA ASP A 129 -5.81 -5.72 -14.27
C ASP A 129 -7.20 -5.50 -14.85
N PRO A 130 -7.60 -4.25 -15.13
CA PRO A 130 -8.93 -3.94 -15.61
C PRO A 130 -9.21 -4.46 -17.02
N ALA A 131 -8.16 -4.78 -17.79
CA ALA A 131 -8.32 -5.25 -19.16
C ALA A 131 -8.90 -6.65 -19.26
N ASN A 132 -8.68 -7.50 -18.28
CA ASN A 132 -9.11 -8.91 -18.31
C ASN A 132 -9.83 -9.39 -17.04
N GLY A 133 -10.05 -8.49 -16.08
CA GLY A 133 -10.68 -8.80 -14.79
C GLY A 133 -9.82 -9.62 -13.84
N ASN A 134 -8.55 -9.83 -14.16
CA ASN A 134 -7.58 -10.53 -13.32
C ASN A 134 -6.88 -9.57 -12.35
N ALA A 135 -6.09 -10.14 -11.46
CA ALA A 135 -5.19 -9.38 -10.60
C ALA A 135 -3.84 -10.11 -10.47
N ASN A 136 -2.80 -9.32 -10.25
CA ASN A 136 -1.48 -9.82 -9.92
C ASN A 136 -1.22 -9.60 -8.44
N PHE A 137 -0.73 -10.60 -7.74
CA PHE A 137 -0.25 -10.44 -6.37
C PHE A 137 0.94 -11.37 -6.12
N ALA A 138 1.71 -11.11 -5.08
CA ALA A 138 2.84 -11.91 -4.66
C ALA A 138 2.54 -12.60 -3.33
N SER A 139 3.03 -13.82 -3.16
CA SER A 139 2.84 -14.61 -1.93
C SER A 139 4.02 -15.54 -1.71
N ASN A 140 4.36 -15.78 -0.45
CA ASN A 140 5.36 -16.81 -0.10
C ASN A 140 4.73 -18.14 0.33
N ARG A 141 3.42 -18.34 0.08
CA ARG A 141 2.64 -19.51 0.51
C ARG A 141 3.16 -20.86 0.03
N ASN A 142 3.82 -20.90 -1.12
CA ASN A 142 4.38 -22.10 -1.72
C ASN A 142 5.91 -22.10 -1.76
N GLY A 143 6.54 -21.09 -1.15
CA GLY A 143 7.99 -20.90 -1.17
C GLY A 143 8.66 -21.24 0.15
N LYS A 144 9.93 -21.62 0.07
CA LYS A 144 10.84 -21.56 1.21
C LYS A 144 11.12 -20.09 1.51
N LEU A 145 11.51 -19.76 2.70
CA LEU A 145 11.73 -18.46 3.36
C LEU A 145 12.26 -17.25 2.52
N ALA A 146 12.49 -17.38 1.23
CA ALA A 146 12.95 -16.29 0.36
C ALA A 146 12.31 -16.29 -1.04
N ALA A 147 11.32 -17.14 -1.31
CA ALA A 147 10.69 -17.21 -2.62
C ALA A 147 9.32 -16.52 -2.61
N ILE A 148 9.22 -15.37 -3.27
CA ILE A 148 7.95 -14.72 -3.56
C ILE A 148 7.51 -15.20 -4.94
N GLN A 149 6.28 -15.70 -5.04
CA GLN A 149 5.66 -16.13 -6.29
C GLN A 149 4.58 -15.14 -6.68
N THR A 150 4.47 -14.83 -7.96
CA THR A 150 3.41 -13.98 -8.50
C THR A 150 2.29 -14.86 -9.05
N TYR A 151 1.07 -14.54 -8.71
CA TYR A 151 -0.12 -15.25 -9.14
C TYR A 151 -0.97 -14.38 -10.07
N LEU A 152 -1.52 -15.00 -11.11
CA LEU A 152 -2.57 -14.43 -11.95
C LEU A 152 -3.91 -15.00 -11.49
N VAL A 153 -4.86 -14.14 -11.32
CA VAL A 153 -6.21 -14.53 -10.88
C VAL A 153 -7.22 -14.22 -11.94
#